data_850d8275ca2aa34d8c9716d3c5cd719f
#
_entry.id   850d8275ca2aa34d8c9716d3c5cd719f
#
_cell.length_a   1.000
_cell.length_b   1.000
_cell.length_c   1.000
_cell.angle_alpha   90.00
_cell.angle_beta   90.00
_cell.angle_gamma   90.00
#
_symmetry.space_group_name_H-M   'P 1'
#
loop_
_entity.id
_entity.type
_entity.pdbx_description
1 polymer ?
#
loop_
_entity_poly.entity_id
_entity_poly.type
_entity_poly.pdbx_seq_one_letter_code
_entity_poly.pdbx_strand_id
1 'polypeptide(L)'
;MRALALLLFGWLCGLLPAGAQGACLEPREVGQWTNVTAGTRGLVKIDLRFICQDHTLNGAPYPPGPAYFVHAVGRCEPVDCDWREVGAQRLATAHILAVYEQGTARRYVYLRISQSRPDLLWAWTYTDFKDPTRTNYGMYDWFKRVER
;
A
#
# COMPACT_ATOMS: atom_id res chain seq x y z
N MET A 1 16.96 -75.39 -20.14
CA MET A 1 16.02 -74.33 -20.49
C MET A 1 16.31 -73.14 -19.58
N ARG A 2 16.93 -72.09 -20.10
CA ARG A 2 17.33 -70.86 -19.33
C ARG A 2 16.39 -69.72 -19.72
N ALA A 3 15.62 -69.25 -18.76
CA ALA A 3 14.75 -68.12 -18.93
C ALA A 3 15.54 -66.82 -18.72
N LEU A 4 15.53 -65.96 -19.73
CA LEU A 4 16.18 -64.68 -19.75
C LEU A 4 15.15 -63.60 -19.23
N ALA A 5 15.37 -63.05 -18.04
CA ALA A 5 14.57 -62.03 -17.54
C ALA A 5 15.08 -60.61 -18.00
N LEU A 6 14.31 -59.93 -18.84
CA LEU A 6 14.57 -58.59 -19.30
C LEU A 6 14.04 -57.62 -18.25
N LEU A 7 14.95 -56.91 -17.56
CA LEU A 7 14.64 -55.78 -16.67
C LEU A 7 14.47 -54.53 -17.52
N LEU A 8 13.23 -54.05 -17.66
CA LEU A 8 12.90 -52.75 -18.22
C LEU A 8 13.11 -51.70 -17.13
N PHE A 9 14.20 -50.97 -17.19
CA PHE A 9 14.44 -49.77 -16.40
C PHE A 9 13.61 -48.60 -17.01
N GLY A 10 12.44 -48.34 -16.43
CA GLY A 10 11.63 -47.18 -16.78
C GLY A 10 12.29 -45.89 -16.24
N TRP A 11 12.73 -45.04 -17.15
CA TRP A 11 13.13 -43.67 -16.82
C TRP A 11 11.90 -42.86 -16.41
N LEU A 12 11.70 -42.66 -15.10
CA LEU A 12 10.78 -41.66 -14.58
C LEU A 12 11.46 -40.30 -14.77
N CYS A 13 11.15 -39.61 -15.87
CA CYS A 13 11.47 -38.20 -16.04
C CYS A 13 10.62 -37.41 -15.06
N GLY A 14 11.18 -37.08 -13.89
CA GLY A 14 10.54 -36.22 -12.91
C GLY A 14 10.34 -34.82 -13.51
N LEU A 15 9.09 -34.51 -13.86
CA LEU A 15 8.65 -33.13 -14.10
C LEU A 15 8.78 -32.37 -12.79
N LEU A 16 9.90 -31.66 -12.62
CA LEU A 16 10.02 -30.65 -11.58
C LEU A 16 8.95 -29.59 -11.86
N PRO A 17 8.08 -29.26 -10.90
CA PRO A 17 7.15 -28.16 -11.09
C PRO A 17 7.99 -26.92 -11.35
N ALA A 18 7.78 -26.28 -12.51
CA ALA A 18 8.28 -24.94 -12.77
C ALA A 18 7.79 -24.08 -11.61
N GLY A 19 8.73 -23.54 -10.82
CA GLY A 19 8.41 -22.71 -9.68
C GLY A 19 7.41 -21.64 -10.11
N ALA A 20 6.24 -21.61 -9.49
CA ALA A 20 5.28 -20.57 -9.69
C ALA A 20 5.98 -19.25 -9.32
N GLN A 21 6.35 -18.46 -10.32
CA GLN A 21 6.79 -17.08 -10.12
C GLN A 21 5.65 -16.41 -9.37
N GLY A 22 5.93 -15.99 -8.13
CA GLY A 22 4.92 -15.47 -7.24
C GLY A 22 4.17 -14.33 -7.91
N ALA A 23 2.91 -14.57 -8.28
CA ALA A 23 2.05 -13.51 -8.78
C ALA A 23 1.96 -12.44 -7.69
N CYS A 24 2.32 -11.21 -8.05
CA CYS A 24 2.22 -10.09 -7.15
C CYS A 24 0.75 -9.86 -6.78
N LEU A 25 0.39 -10.18 -5.55
CA LEU A 25 -0.96 -9.94 -5.05
C LEU A 25 -1.14 -8.46 -4.75
N GLU A 26 -2.16 -7.85 -5.33
CA GLU A 26 -2.52 -6.48 -5.04
C GLU A 26 -2.94 -6.34 -3.57
N PRO A 27 -2.30 -5.42 -2.81
CA PRO A 27 -2.67 -5.18 -1.42
C PRO A 27 -4.11 -4.69 -1.28
N ARG A 28 -4.76 -5.10 -0.19
CA ARG A 28 -6.17 -4.76 0.07
C ARG A 28 -6.41 -3.27 0.26
N GLU A 29 -5.39 -2.51 0.59
CA GLU A 29 -5.43 -1.06 0.74
C GLU A 29 -5.56 -0.31 -0.59
N VAL A 30 -5.19 -0.95 -1.71
CA VAL A 30 -5.23 -0.32 -3.05
C VAL A 30 -6.65 0.02 -3.45
N GLY A 31 -6.83 1.23 -3.98
CA GLY A 31 -8.12 1.74 -4.46
C GLY A 31 -8.46 3.13 -3.98
N GLN A 32 -9.66 3.57 -4.30
CA GLN A 32 -10.19 4.88 -3.93
C GLN A 32 -11.03 4.79 -2.66
N TRP A 33 -10.81 5.74 -1.76
CA TRP A 33 -11.42 5.77 -0.44
C TRP A 33 -11.99 7.16 -0.15
N THR A 34 -13.22 7.21 0.37
CA THR A 34 -13.89 8.44 0.77
C THR A 34 -14.14 8.42 2.27
N ASN A 35 -13.89 9.54 2.94
CA ASN A 35 -14.13 9.69 4.37
C ASN A 35 -15.59 9.39 4.71
N VAL A 36 -15.82 8.62 5.78
CA VAL A 36 -17.18 8.28 6.24
C VAL A 36 -17.87 9.47 6.92
N THR A 37 -17.11 10.47 7.36
CA THR A 37 -17.60 11.69 8.01
C THR A 37 -17.68 12.83 6.98
N ALA A 38 -18.88 13.19 6.56
CA ALA A 38 -19.11 14.20 5.52
C ALA A 38 -18.53 15.58 5.86
N GLY A 39 -18.53 15.97 7.14
CA GLY A 39 -18.02 17.26 7.63
C GLY A 39 -16.61 17.18 8.22
N THR A 40 -15.79 16.18 7.85
CA THR A 40 -14.43 16.07 8.39
C THR A 40 -13.61 17.33 8.14
N ARG A 41 -12.72 17.66 9.09
CA ARG A 41 -11.68 18.71 8.93
C ARG A 41 -10.33 18.11 8.50
N GLY A 42 -10.26 16.79 8.38
CA GLY A 42 -9.09 16.03 7.98
C GLY A 42 -9.04 15.72 6.50
N LEU A 43 -8.67 14.49 6.21
CA LEU A 43 -8.65 13.98 4.84
C LEU A 43 -10.07 13.64 4.36
N VAL A 44 -10.39 14.09 3.15
CA VAL A 44 -11.69 13.86 2.49
C VAL A 44 -11.65 12.60 1.65
N LYS A 45 -10.53 12.41 0.94
CA LYS A 45 -10.35 11.34 -0.03
C LYS A 45 -8.91 10.84 -0.02
N ILE A 46 -8.74 9.55 -0.27
CA ILE A 46 -7.45 8.89 -0.46
C ILE A 46 -7.56 8.01 -1.70
N ASP A 47 -6.58 8.08 -2.59
CA ASP A 47 -6.35 7.11 -3.67
C ASP A 47 -5.01 6.44 -3.43
N LEU A 48 -5.01 5.11 -3.29
CA LEU A 48 -3.83 4.33 -3.03
C LEU A 48 -3.56 3.39 -4.19
N ARG A 49 -2.36 3.49 -4.75
CA ARG A 49 -1.88 2.70 -5.88
C ARG A 49 -0.67 1.86 -5.46
N PHE A 50 -0.52 0.70 -6.07
CA PHE A 50 0.59 -0.22 -5.84
C PHE A 50 1.31 -0.55 -7.14
N ILE A 51 2.64 -0.62 -7.09
CA ILE A 51 3.49 -1.13 -8.16
C ILE A 51 4.15 -2.40 -7.65
N CYS A 52 3.85 -3.51 -8.32
CA CYS A 52 4.50 -4.78 -8.04
C CYS A 52 6.00 -4.70 -8.29
N GLN A 53 6.78 -5.17 -7.32
CA GLN A 53 8.24 -5.23 -7.36
C GLN A 53 8.68 -6.68 -7.09
N ASP A 54 8.19 -7.62 -7.92
CA ASP A 54 8.42 -9.06 -7.76
C ASP A 54 9.75 -9.53 -8.36
N HIS A 55 10.44 -8.65 -9.08
CA HIS A 55 11.76 -8.90 -9.63
C HIS A 55 12.85 -8.21 -8.83
N THR A 56 14.06 -8.75 -8.92
CA THR A 56 15.25 -8.07 -8.43
C THR A 56 16.23 -7.83 -9.60
N LEU A 57 16.81 -6.63 -9.63
CA LEU A 57 17.89 -6.27 -10.53
C LEU A 57 19.09 -5.84 -9.70
N ASN A 58 20.22 -6.57 -9.81
CA ASN A 58 21.43 -6.33 -9.01
C ASN A 58 21.17 -6.32 -7.49
N GLY A 59 20.27 -7.18 -7.01
CA GLY A 59 19.92 -7.31 -5.60
C GLY A 59 18.93 -6.27 -5.06
N ALA A 60 18.45 -5.35 -5.90
CA ALA A 60 17.43 -4.36 -5.54
C ALA A 60 16.06 -4.69 -6.16
N PRO A 61 14.95 -4.30 -5.52
CA PRO A 61 13.61 -4.45 -6.10
C PRO A 61 13.49 -3.74 -7.46
N TYR A 62 12.78 -4.36 -8.40
CA TYR A 62 12.52 -3.80 -9.72
C TYR A 62 11.03 -3.89 -10.07
N PRO A 63 10.42 -2.82 -10.59
CA PRO A 63 10.98 -1.50 -10.90
C PRO A 63 11.48 -0.75 -9.65
N PRO A 64 12.50 0.12 -9.76
CA PRO A 64 13.03 0.87 -8.63
C PRO A 64 12.02 1.90 -8.11
N GLY A 65 12.20 2.34 -6.86
CA GLY A 65 11.35 3.35 -6.23
C GLY A 65 10.40 2.77 -5.18
N PRO A 66 9.43 3.55 -4.70
CA PRO A 66 8.44 3.09 -3.74
C PRO A 66 7.44 2.12 -4.39
N ALA A 67 7.03 1.10 -3.63
CA ALA A 67 6.00 0.16 -4.08
C ALA A 67 4.58 0.75 -3.97
N TYR A 68 4.38 1.72 -3.08
CA TYR A 68 3.08 2.35 -2.84
C TYR A 68 3.11 3.82 -3.22
N PHE A 69 1.97 4.32 -3.68
CA PHE A 69 1.75 5.72 -3.98
C PHE A 69 0.42 6.14 -3.38
N VAL A 70 0.41 7.25 -2.67
CA VAL A 70 -0.79 7.77 -2.00
C VAL A 70 -1.06 9.17 -2.51
N HIS A 71 -2.26 9.37 -3.06
CA HIS A 71 -2.80 10.67 -3.40
C HIS A 71 -3.88 11.01 -2.36
N ALA A 72 -3.70 12.09 -1.63
CA ALA A 72 -4.61 12.52 -0.59
C ALA A 72 -5.24 13.87 -0.93
N VAL A 73 -6.49 14.04 -0.50
CA VAL A 73 -7.23 15.31 -0.60
C VAL A 73 -7.68 15.68 0.82
N GLY A 74 -7.27 16.84 1.29
CA GLY A 74 -7.64 17.37 2.60
C GLY A 74 -8.77 18.38 2.51
N ARG A 75 -9.49 18.58 3.65
CA ARG A 75 -10.50 19.64 3.75
C ARG A 75 -9.81 21.00 3.78
N CYS A 76 -10.23 21.90 2.89
CA CYS A 76 -9.89 23.32 2.86
C CYS A 76 -11.12 24.16 2.53
N GLU A 77 -11.03 25.45 2.71
CA GLU A 77 -12.07 26.42 2.37
C GLU A 77 -11.52 27.41 1.34
N PRO A 78 -12.24 27.73 0.26
CA PRO A 78 -13.60 27.26 -0.12
C PRO A 78 -13.58 25.95 -0.92
N VAL A 79 -12.41 25.40 -1.27
CA VAL A 79 -12.24 24.20 -2.09
C VAL A 79 -11.26 23.25 -1.41
N ASP A 80 -11.51 21.95 -1.48
CA ASP A 80 -10.64 20.93 -0.91
C ASP A 80 -9.21 21.02 -1.47
N CYS A 81 -8.22 20.81 -0.61
CA CYS A 81 -6.80 20.87 -0.96
C CYS A 81 -6.31 19.56 -1.55
N ASP A 82 -5.83 19.59 -2.76
CA ASP A 82 -5.11 18.50 -3.37
C ASP A 82 -3.67 18.43 -2.81
N TRP A 83 -3.34 17.35 -2.09
CA TRP A 83 -2.00 17.12 -1.55
C TRP A 83 -1.07 16.44 -2.55
N ARG A 84 -1.61 16.06 -3.72
CA ARG A 84 -0.94 15.33 -4.78
C ARG A 84 -0.57 13.89 -4.39
N GLU A 85 0.03 13.19 -5.34
CA GLU A 85 0.53 11.83 -5.11
C GLU A 85 1.98 11.87 -4.62
N VAL A 86 2.27 11.06 -3.59
CA VAL A 86 3.63 10.85 -3.08
C VAL A 86 3.91 9.36 -2.97
N GLY A 87 5.18 9.00 -3.08
CA GLY A 87 5.64 7.65 -2.79
C GLY A 87 5.46 7.31 -1.31
N ALA A 88 5.09 6.07 -1.03
CA ALA A 88 4.85 5.58 0.32
C ALA A 88 5.50 4.22 0.53
N GLN A 89 5.71 3.85 1.79
CA GLN A 89 6.32 2.59 2.18
C GLN A 89 5.46 1.82 3.18
N ARG A 90 5.48 0.50 3.09
CA ARG A 90 4.89 -0.37 4.11
C ARG A 90 5.86 -0.52 5.28
N LEU A 91 5.38 -0.22 6.48
CA LEU A 91 6.13 -0.39 7.72
C LEU A 91 5.98 -1.82 8.25
N ALA A 92 6.89 -2.23 9.15
CA ALA A 92 6.81 -3.52 9.85
C ALA A 92 5.51 -3.68 10.66
N THR A 93 4.88 -2.57 11.06
CA THR A 93 3.58 -2.50 11.76
C THR A 93 2.37 -2.69 10.83
N ALA A 94 2.60 -3.08 9.57
CA ALA A 94 1.61 -3.23 8.52
C ALA A 94 0.89 -1.93 8.08
N HIS A 95 1.33 -0.76 8.57
CA HIS A 95 0.85 0.52 8.07
C HIS A 95 1.56 0.90 6.76
N ILE A 96 0.88 1.61 5.89
CA ILE A 96 1.48 2.31 4.76
C ILE A 96 1.69 3.76 5.21
N LEU A 97 2.94 4.24 5.12
CA LEU A 97 3.32 5.60 5.50
C LEU A 97 3.59 6.42 4.25
N ALA A 98 2.83 7.50 4.08
CA ALA A 98 3.07 8.57 3.12
C ALA A 98 3.50 9.85 3.85
N VAL A 99 4.49 10.56 3.32
CA VAL A 99 4.99 11.81 3.91
C VAL A 99 4.81 12.94 2.90
N TYR A 100 4.09 13.97 3.31
CA TYR A 100 3.80 15.16 2.51
C TYR A 100 4.58 16.36 3.02
N GLU A 101 5.44 16.93 2.18
CA GLU A 101 6.09 18.21 2.44
C GLU A 101 5.21 19.33 1.91
N GLN A 102 4.59 20.07 2.79
CA GLN A 102 3.67 21.16 2.44
C GLN A 102 4.15 22.46 3.08
N GLY A 103 4.78 23.32 2.31
CA GLY A 103 5.17 24.68 2.70
C GLY A 103 5.48 24.87 4.19
N THR A 104 4.47 25.05 5.01
CA THR A 104 4.54 25.34 6.46
C THR A 104 4.55 24.13 7.37
N ALA A 105 4.30 22.92 6.85
CA ALA A 105 4.20 21.69 7.66
C ALA A 105 4.67 20.47 6.89
N ARG A 106 5.11 19.48 7.64
CA ARG A 106 5.27 18.09 7.18
C ARG A 106 4.10 17.27 7.73
N ARG A 107 3.46 16.49 6.87
CA ARG A 107 2.36 15.61 7.29
C ARG A 107 2.69 14.16 7.04
N TYR A 108 2.50 13.36 8.08
CA TYR A 108 2.68 11.92 8.07
C TYR A 108 1.30 11.26 8.02
N VAL A 109 1.02 10.50 6.98
CA VAL A 109 -0.25 9.78 6.81
C VAL A 109 0.01 8.30 6.92
N TYR A 110 -0.52 7.70 7.98
CA TYR A 110 -0.45 6.25 8.24
C TYR A 110 -1.79 5.63 7.84
N LEU A 111 -1.74 4.63 6.97
CA LEU A 111 -2.92 3.97 6.42
C LEU A 111 -2.90 2.48 6.76
N ARG A 112 -4.04 1.92 7.12
CA ARG A 112 -4.21 0.48 7.37
C ARG A 112 -5.65 0.06 7.18
N ILE A 113 -5.89 -1.11 6.59
CA ILE A 113 -7.22 -1.74 6.63
C ILE A 113 -7.57 -2.07 8.08
N SER A 114 -8.79 -1.79 8.48
CA SER A 114 -9.32 -2.17 9.79
C SER A 114 -9.35 -3.70 9.92
N GLN A 115 -8.86 -4.22 11.05
CA GLN A 115 -8.89 -5.65 11.31
C GLN A 115 -10.31 -6.17 11.59
N SER A 116 -11.12 -5.36 12.27
CA SER A 116 -12.51 -5.72 12.62
C SER A 116 -13.51 -5.37 11.50
N ARG A 117 -13.20 -4.40 10.67
CA ARG A 117 -14.03 -3.89 9.57
C ARG A 117 -13.19 -3.82 8.29
N PRO A 118 -12.99 -4.94 7.58
CA PRO A 118 -12.11 -5.00 6.41
C PRO A 118 -12.61 -4.20 5.19
N ASP A 119 -13.82 -3.66 5.27
CA ASP A 119 -14.42 -2.69 4.34
C ASP A 119 -13.98 -1.25 4.61
N LEU A 120 -13.32 -1.00 5.75
CA LEU A 120 -12.85 0.32 6.15
C LEU A 120 -11.32 0.43 6.12
N LEU A 121 -10.84 1.58 5.63
CA LEU A 121 -9.46 2.03 5.77
C LEU A 121 -9.40 3.02 6.94
N TRP A 122 -8.48 2.77 7.86
CA TRP A 122 -8.13 3.70 8.92
C TRP A 122 -6.94 4.56 8.46
N ALA A 123 -7.04 5.86 8.71
CA ALA A 123 -5.96 6.81 8.49
C ALA A 123 -5.67 7.61 9.74
N TRP A 124 -4.40 7.75 10.09
CA TRP A 124 -3.93 8.70 11.10
C TRP A 124 -3.00 9.69 10.44
N THR A 125 -3.33 10.98 10.57
CA THR A 125 -2.55 12.08 10.03
C THR A 125 -1.90 12.84 11.18
N TYR A 126 -0.57 12.91 11.18
CA TYR A 126 0.18 13.76 12.10
C TYR A 126 0.73 14.95 11.34
N THR A 127 0.45 16.16 11.83
CA THR A 127 0.91 17.43 11.28
C THR A 127 2.01 18.00 12.15
N ASP A 128 3.20 18.10 11.57
CA ASP A 128 4.39 18.66 12.18
C ASP A 128 4.69 20.02 11.54
N PHE A 129 4.47 21.09 12.31
CA PHE A 129 4.67 22.45 11.80
C PHE A 129 6.15 22.83 11.83
N LYS A 130 6.62 23.47 10.77
CA LYS A 130 7.98 24.01 10.69
C LYS A 130 8.16 25.24 11.60
N ASP A 131 7.07 25.94 11.91
CA ASP A 131 7.03 27.04 12.86
C ASP A 131 6.90 26.49 14.29
N PRO A 132 7.94 26.65 15.15
CA PRO A 132 7.95 26.10 16.49
C PRO A 132 6.92 26.75 17.45
N THR A 133 6.31 27.87 17.04
CA THR A 133 5.23 28.53 17.82
C THR A 133 3.87 27.85 17.62
N ARG A 134 3.74 26.97 16.62
CA ARG A 134 2.51 26.24 16.34
C ARG A 134 2.56 24.86 16.99
N THR A 135 1.44 24.48 17.59
CA THR A 135 1.31 23.15 18.20
C THR A 135 1.06 22.07 17.15
N ASN A 136 1.92 21.07 17.11
CA ASN A 136 1.73 19.88 16.29
C ASN A 136 0.50 19.11 16.77
N TYR A 137 -0.19 18.44 15.85
CA TYR A 137 -1.38 17.66 16.20
C TYR A 137 -1.54 16.42 15.32
N GLY A 138 -2.27 15.44 15.85
CA GLY A 138 -2.70 14.25 15.12
C GLY A 138 -4.22 14.18 15.07
N MET A 139 -4.71 13.57 14.00
CA MET A 139 -6.13 13.24 13.86
C MET A 139 -6.27 11.91 13.13
N TYR A 140 -7.36 11.22 13.35
CA TYR A 140 -7.67 9.99 12.66
C TYR A 140 -9.03 10.08 12.00
N ASP A 141 -9.14 9.39 10.89
CA ASP A 141 -10.34 9.32 10.06
C ASP A 141 -10.58 7.88 9.62
N TRP A 142 -11.84 7.58 9.28
CA TRP A 142 -12.25 6.33 8.68
C TRP A 142 -12.75 6.57 7.27
N PHE A 143 -12.41 5.65 6.38
CA PHE A 143 -12.76 5.73 4.97
C PHE A 143 -13.45 4.46 4.52
N LYS A 144 -14.45 4.60 3.68
CA LYS A 144 -15.07 3.51 2.94
C LYS A 144 -14.56 3.48 1.51
N ARG A 145 -14.48 2.28 0.95
CA ARG A 145 -14.08 2.10 -0.45
C ARG A 145 -15.14 2.69 -1.37
N VAL A 146 -14.68 3.37 -2.42
CA VAL A 146 -15.55 3.78 -3.54
C VAL A 146 -15.72 2.55 -4.43
N GLU A 147 -16.94 2.05 -4.56
CA GLU A 147 -17.27 0.98 -5.49
C GLU A 147 -17.15 1.53 -6.93
N ARG A 148 -16.57 0.72 -7.81
CA ARG A 148 -16.45 1.04 -9.25
C ARG A 148 -17.69 0.61 -9.99
#